data_97fc093b0f3e85ddea08ca1088d7f336
#
_entry.id   97fc093b0f3e85ddea08ca1088d7f336
#
_cell.length_a   1.000
_cell.length_b   1.000
_cell.length_c   1.000
_cell.angle_alpha   90.00
_cell.angle_beta   90.00
_cell.angle_gamma   90.00
#
_symmetry.space_group_name_H-M   'P 1'
#
loop_
_entity.id
_entity.type
_entity.pdbx_description
1 polymer ?
#
loop_
_entity_poly.entity_id
_entity_poly.type
_entity_poly.pdbx_seq_one_letter_code
_entity_poly.pdbx_strand_id
1 'polypeptide(L)'
;MASLTIYYHLLIWSIQLKFSIFRQTLLIIGPILALSTVPAFAQQSETDRPINVVSPFSAGTGSDITARAFSQSLGQVLKRNVIVTNRDGASGVIGVQFLLQSPADGYTLVMGPMTPVAIQPHLVKGLTITPASVDPVCNVAENILSIVVRADSPAKNLQDLVALAKAGSVNFGTPGQNSAPHMGIERIRMAVGGNWVHIPFRGDPPVLQELLGGRLDFAATAVISASTHIKAGTMRMIAVQSSRRHPEFPNVPTIREQGIDVAQISYTSLYAPANTPSAVLQRLETACKETTESASFRSAAASAGILIEYKNGKDFRKILNDEYEISGRVIRALGIKPI
;
A
#
# COMPACT_ATOMS: atom_id res chain seq x y z
N MET A 1 2.70 102.26 -23.12
CA MET A 1 3.38 101.16 -22.40
C MET A 1 2.44 100.26 -21.56
N ALA A 2 1.17 100.49 -21.46
CA ALA A 2 0.26 99.73 -20.64
C ALA A 2 -0.40 98.50 -21.33
N SER A 3 -0.32 98.43 -22.67
CA SER A 3 -1.01 97.38 -23.44
C SER A 3 -0.23 96.04 -23.53
N LEU A 4 1.08 95.99 -23.35
CA LEU A 4 1.87 94.79 -23.44
C LEU A 4 1.84 93.91 -22.18
N THR A 5 1.66 94.50 -21.02
CA THR A 5 1.66 93.89 -19.72
C THR A 5 0.39 93.01 -19.50
N ILE A 6 -0.75 93.45 -20.02
CA ILE A 6 -2.01 92.71 -19.94
C ILE A 6 -1.99 91.42 -20.80
N TYR A 7 -1.34 91.48 -21.98
CA TYR A 7 -1.20 90.28 -22.86
C TYR A 7 -0.31 89.24 -22.28
N TYR A 8 0.73 89.61 -21.55
CA TYR A 8 1.62 88.63 -20.88
C TYR A 8 0.95 87.91 -19.70
N HIS A 9 0.14 88.68 -18.94
CA HIS A 9 -0.60 88.01 -17.82
C HIS A 9 -1.69 87.09 -18.28
N LEU A 10 -2.40 87.37 -19.35
CA LEU A 10 -3.42 86.49 -19.93
C LEU A 10 -2.79 85.21 -20.55
N LEU A 11 -1.61 85.31 -21.15
CA LEU A 11 -0.91 84.18 -21.74
C LEU A 11 -0.41 83.26 -20.65
N ILE A 12 0.17 83.73 -19.57
CA ILE A 12 0.63 82.94 -18.43
C ILE A 12 -0.56 82.24 -17.72
N TRP A 13 -1.69 82.96 -17.59
CA TRP A 13 -2.88 82.40 -16.96
C TRP A 13 -3.50 81.25 -17.76
N SER A 14 -3.52 81.34 -19.09
CA SER A 14 -4.03 80.28 -19.97
C SER A 14 -3.12 79.04 -19.98
N ILE A 15 -1.81 79.19 -19.82
CA ILE A 15 -0.84 78.08 -19.72
C ILE A 15 -0.98 77.36 -18.36
N GLN A 16 -1.15 78.09 -17.27
CA GLN A 16 -1.36 77.49 -15.95
C GLN A 16 -2.68 76.73 -15.85
N LEU A 17 -3.76 77.20 -16.48
CA LEU A 17 -5.05 76.52 -16.49
C LEU A 17 -4.96 75.17 -17.25
N LYS A 18 -4.27 75.11 -18.39
CA LYS A 18 -4.08 73.92 -19.15
C LYS A 18 -3.22 72.87 -18.42
N PHE A 19 -2.21 73.29 -17.67
CA PHE A 19 -1.38 72.42 -16.87
C PHE A 19 -2.15 71.86 -15.64
N SER A 20 -3.04 72.62 -15.02
CA SER A 20 -3.83 72.19 -13.88
C SER A 20 -4.88 71.16 -14.28
N ILE A 21 -5.55 71.31 -15.43
CA ILE A 21 -6.52 70.32 -15.96
C ILE A 21 -5.84 69.03 -16.36
N PHE A 22 -4.62 69.07 -16.97
CA PHE A 22 -3.85 67.92 -17.36
C PHE A 22 -3.35 67.10 -16.14
N ARG A 23 -3.02 67.78 -15.05
CA ARG A 23 -2.56 67.18 -13.80
C ARG A 23 -3.71 66.52 -13.02
N GLN A 24 -4.93 67.04 -13.09
CA GLN A 24 -6.12 66.44 -12.44
C GLN A 24 -6.65 65.25 -13.23
N THR A 25 -6.58 65.23 -14.56
CA THR A 25 -7.00 64.07 -15.38
C THR A 25 -6.02 62.90 -15.24
N LEU A 26 -4.72 63.14 -15.03
CA LEU A 26 -3.72 62.10 -14.84
C LEU A 26 -3.83 61.39 -13.46
N LEU A 27 -4.37 62.12 -12.44
CA LEU A 27 -4.58 61.57 -11.09
C LEU A 27 -5.85 60.70 -10.96
N ILE A 28 -6.80 60.80 -11.87
CA ILE A 28 -8.06 60.04 -11.84
C ILE A 28 -7.95 58.75 -12.67
N ILE A 29 -7.07 58.68 -13.67
CA ILE A 29 -6.88 57.49 -14.54
C ILE A 29 -5.86 56.49 -13.93
N GLY A 30 -4.97 56.96 -13.05
CA GLY A 30 -3.92 56.13 -12.43
C GLY A 30 -4.45 54.99 -11.54
N PRO A 31 -5.47 55.13 -10.70
CA PRO A 31 -5.94 54.07 -9.83
C PRO A 31 -6.88 53.06 -10.51
N ILE A 32 -7.42 53.35 -11.71
CA ILE A 32 -8.36 52.43 -12.39
C ILE A 32 -7.62 51.32 -13.17
N LEU A 33 -6.38 51.56 -13.59
CA LEU A 33 -5.56 50.53 -14.26
C LEU A 33 -4.82 49.55 -13.32
N ALA A 34 -4.76 49.84 -12.02
CA ALA A 34 -4.08 49.01 -11.02
C ALA A 34 -4.96 47.89 -10.43
N LEU A 35 -6.26 47.82 -10.77
CA LEU A 35 -7.18 46.82 -10.22
C LEU A 35 -7.37 45.56 -11.13
N SER A 36 -6.62 45.43 -12.21
CA SER A 36 -6.85 44.32 -13.19
C SER A 36 -5.76 43.26 -13.26
N THR A 37 -4.79 43.23 -12.36
CA THR A 37 -3.88 42.14 -12.22
C THR A 37 -4.09 41.44 -10.88
N VAL A 38 -5.27 40.85 -10.68
CA VAL A 38 -5.37 39.69 -9.82
C VAL A 38 -4.59 38.59 -10.55
N PRO A 39 -3.46 38.11 -10.01
CA PRO A 39 -2.86 36.91 -10.58
C PRO A 39 -3.97 35.87 -10.50
N ALA A 40 -4.46 35.42 -11.64
CA ALA A 40 -5.16 34.14 -11.72
C ALA A 40 -4.13 33.14 -11.23
N PHE A 41 -4.08 32.87 -9.92
CA PHE A 41 -3.57 31.61 -9.43
C PHE A 41 -4.42 30.60 -10.19
N ALA A 42 -3.82 29.99 -11.18
CA ALA A 42 -4.39 28.85 -11.86
C ALA A 42 -4.78 27.90 -10.71
N GLN A 43 -6.05 27.89 -10.38
CA GLN A 43 -6.65 26.89 -9.53
C GLN A 43 -6.39 25.60 -10.30
N GLN A 44 -5.26 24.95 -9.98
CA GLN A 44 -5.00 23.61 -10.46
C GLN A 44 -6.29 22.87 -10.18
N SER A 45 -7.00 22.50 -11.23
CA SER A 45 -8.30 21.87 -11.06
C SER A 45 -8.03 20.65 -10.17
N GLU A 46 -8.82 20.48 -9.13
CA GLU A 46 -8.74 19.33 -8.21
C GLU A 46 -8.68 18.01 -8.98
N THR A 47 -9.09 18.03 -10.25
CA THR A 47 -9.06 16.93 -11.20
C THR A 47 -7.68 16.54 -11.69
N ASP A 48 -6.65 17.41 -11.64
CA ASP A 48 -5.32 17.12 -12.20
C ASP A 48 -4.32 16.55 -11.17
N ARG A 49 -4.64 16.61 -9.87
CA ARG A 49 -3.77 16.06 -8.84
C ARG A 49 -3.80 14.51 -8.87
N PRO A 50 -2.66 13.83 -9.08
CA PRO A 50 -2.61 12.37 -9.10
C PRO A 50 -2.89 11.80 -7.72
N ILE A 51 -3.47 10.59 -7.68
CA ILE A 51 -3.58 9.80 -6.45
C ILE A 51 -2.29 8.99 -6.33
N ASN A 52 -1.62 9.11 -5.19
CA ASN A 52 -0.44 8.31 -4.86
C ASN A 52 -0.86 7.09 -4.03
N VAL A 53 -0.70 5.90 -4.58
CA VAL A 53 -0.89 4.63 -3.88
C VAL A 53 0.48 4.12 -3.44
N VAL A 54 0.75 4.14 -2.16
CA VAL A 54 1.99 3.64 -1.58
C VAL A 54 1.89 2.14 -1.37
N SER A 55 2.76 1.37 -2.03
CA SER A 55 3.02 -0.04 -1.71
C SER A 55 4.04 -0.08 -0.56
N PRO A 56 3.70 -0.64 0.62
CA PRO A 56 4.59 -0.63 1.79
C PRO A 56 5.64 -1.75 1.76
N PHE A 57 5.77 -2.43 0.65
CA PHE A 57 6.76 -3.49 0.39
C PHE A 57 7.50 -3.24 -0.93
N SER A 58 8.62 -3.96 -1.09
CA SER A 58 9.43 -3.86 -2.31
C SER A 58 8.66 -4.30 -3.56
N ALA A 59 9.08 -3.79 -4.70
CA ALA A 59 8.53 -4.17 -5.99
C ALA A 59 8.61 -5.70 -6.22
N GLY A 60 7.58 -6.26 -6.85
CA GLY A 60 7.47 -7.69 -7.16
C GLY A 60 6.98 -8.58 -6.01
N THR A 61 6.63 -8.01 -4.84
CA THR A 61 5.86 -8.73 -3.82
C THR A 61 4.42 -8.91 -4.27
N GLY A 62 3.72 -9.91 -3.72
CA GLY A 62 2.31 -10.15 -4.06
C GLY A 62 1.42 -8.92 -3.85
N SER A 63 1.66 -8.14 -2.79
CA SER A 63 0.94 -6.90 -2.55
C SER A 63 1.28 -5.79 -3.55
N ASP A 64 2.53 -5.69 -4.00
CA ASP A 64 2.93 -4.71 -5.02
C ASP A 64 2.34 -5.04 -6.39
N ILE A 65 2.36 -6.32 -6.79
CA ILE A 65 1.72 -6.80 -8.03
C ILE A 65 0.23 -6.43 -8.01
N THR A 66 -0.45 -6.71 -6.90
CA THR A 66 -1.88 -6.36 -6.73
C THR A 66 -2.10 -4.86 -6.76
N ALA A 67 -1.26 -4.07 -6.06
CA ALA A 67 -1.37 -2.63 -6.02
C ALA A 67 -1.24 -2.00 -7.41
N ARG A 68 -0.31 -2.48 -8.25
CA ARG A 68 -0.12 -1.97 -9.62
C ARG A 68 -1.30 -2.31 -10.53
N ALA A 69 -1.74 -3.57 -10.53
CA ALA A 69 -2.88 -4.00 -11.32
C ALA A 69 -4.18 -3.25 -10.93
N PHE A 70 -4.41 -3.11 -9.62
CA PHE A 70 -5.56 -2.38 -9.10
C PHE A 70 -5.50 -0.89 -9.43
N SER A 71 -4.35 -0.23 -9.18
CA SER A 71 -4.18 1.21 -9.40
C SER A 71 -4.35 1.62 -10.86
N GLN A 72 -3.90 0.78 -11.81
CA GLN A 72 -4.13 1.01 -13.23
C GLN A 72 -5.63 1.05 -13.56
N SER A 73 -6.40 0.09 -13.05
CA SER A 73 -7.85 0.02 -13.26
C SER A 73 -8.61 1.09 -12.47
N LEU A 74 -8.16 1.42 -11.24
CA LEU A 74 -8.71 2.51 -10.43
C LEU A 74 -8.58 3.85 -11.15
N GLY A 75 -7.44 4.08 -11.81
CA GLY A 75 -7.23 5.27 -12.62
C GLY A 75 -8.25 5.43 -13.75
N GLN A 76 -8.64 4.32 -14.39
CA GLN A 76 -9.68 4.31 -15.42
C GLN A 76 -11.07 4.62 -14.84
N VAL A 77 -11.41 4.02 -13.69
CA VAL A 77 -12.70 4.24 -12.99
C VAL A 77 -12.81 5.69 -12.52
N LEU A 78 -11.78 6.23 -11.90
CA LEU A 78 -11.77 7.60 -11.39
C LEU A 78 -11.50 8.66 -12.46
N LYS A 79 -11.09 8.25 -13.68
CA LYS A 79 -10.59 9.14 -14.75
C LYS A 79 -9.50 10.08 -14.24
N ARG A 80 -8.56 9.52 -13.47
CA ARG A 80 -7.45 10.23 -12.83
C ARG A 80 -6.15 9.45 -12.97
N ASN A 81 -5.03 10.16 -12.90
CA ASN A 81 -3.73 9.51 -12.80
C ASN A 81 -3.56 8.91 -11.40
N VAL A 82 -3.29 7.59 -11.33
CA VAL A 82 -2.98 6.87 -10.10
C VAL A 82 -1.56 6.31 -10.22
N ILE A 83 -0.69 6.74 -9.31
CA ILE A 83 0.74 6.40 -9.34
C ILE A 83 1.03 5.46 -8.17
N VAL A 84 1.74 4.36 -8.43
CA VAL A 84 2.22 3.46 -7.37
C VAL A 84 3.67 3.77 -7.03
N THR A 85 3.92 4.02 -5.75
CA THR A 85 5.28 4.23 -5.21
C THR A 85 5.58 3.20 -4.13
N ASN A 86 6.81 2.64 -4.11
CA ASN A 86 7.20 1.71 -3.07
C ASN A 86 7.89 2.45 -1.91
N ARG A 87 7.47 2.16 -0.68
CA ARG A 87 8.12 2.60 0.56
C ARG A 87 8.23 1.41 1.51
N ASP A 88 9.20 0.58 1.22
CA ASP A 88 9.44 -0.65 1.95
C ASP A 88 10.27 -0.45 3.22
N GLY A 89 10.20 -1.43 4.09
CA GLY A 89 11.01 -1.53 5.30
C GLY A 89 10.17 -1.75 6.56
N ALA A 90 10.80 -2.35 7.57
CA ALA A 90 10.19 -2.72 8.85
C ALA A 90 8.83 -3.44 8.68
N SER A 91 8.76 -4.41 7.76
CA SER A 91 7.54 -5.17 7.42
C SER A 91 6.33 -4.27 7.09
N GLY A 92 6.58 -3.18 6.36
CA GLY A 92 5.57 -2.25 5.86
C GLY A 92 5.29 -1.05 6.77
N VAL A 93 5.90 -0.99 7.96
CA VAL A 93 5.70 0.13 8.91
C VAL A 93 6.10 1.47 8.29
N ILE A 94 7.21 1.53 7.53
CA ILE A 94 7.67 2.78 6.89
C ILE A 94 6.62 3.33 5.93
N GLY A 95 6.00 2.48 5.11
CA GLY A 95 4.95 2.90 4.18
C GLY A 95 3.70 3.42 4.91
N VAL A 96 3.30 2.76 6.01
CA VAL A 96 2.16 3.23 6.80
C VAL A 96 2.50 4.53 7.56
N GLN A 97 3.69 4.67 8.12
CA GLN A 97 4.12 5.93 8.76
C GLN A 97 4.08 7.10 7.78
N PHE A 98 4.49 6.88 6.53
CA PHE A 98 4.35 7.90 5.47
C PHE A 98 2.89 8.27 5.23
N LEU A 99 1.97 7.29 5.22
CA LEU A 99 0.52 7.56 5.11
C LEU A 99 0.04 8.44 6.26
N LEU A 100 0.43 8.11 7.51
CA LEU A 100 -0.04 8.84 8.70
C LEU A 100 0.44 10.29 8.76
N GLN A 101 1.52 10.62 8.04
CA GLN A 101 2.05 11.98 7.88
C GLN A 101 1.42 12.73 6.69
N SER A 102 0.61 12.05 5.88
CA SER A 102 -0.02 12.61 4.69
C SER A 102 -1.36 13.26 5.03
N PRO A 103 -1.81 14.28 4.27
CA PRO A 103 -3.15 14.84 4.44
C PRO A 103 -4.24 13.80 4.27
N ALA A 104 -5.29 13.87 5.10
CA ALA A 104 -6.44 12.98 5.04
C ALA A 104 -7.46 13.45 3.97
N ASP A 105 -6.99 13.67 2.75
CA ASP A 105 -7.73 14.25 1.61
C ASP A 105 -8.07 13.25 0.49
N GLY A 106 -7.62 11.99 0.65
CA GLY A 106 -7.86 10.91 -0.31
C GLY A 106 -6.88 10.87 -1.49
N TYR A 107 -5.83 11.70 -1.52
CA TYR A 107 -4.82 11.69 -2.58
C TYR A 107 -3.57 10.88 -2.25
N THR A 108 -3.38 10.52 -0.98
CA THR A 108 -2.34 9.56 -0.57
C THR A 108 -3.00 8.39 0.13
N LEU A 109 -2.80 7.21 -0.40
CA LEU A 109 -3.36 5.95 0.09
C LEU A 109 -2.24 4.92 0.25
N VAL A 110 -2.42 3.95 1.14
CA VAL A 110 -1.56 2.76 1.18
C VAL A 110 -2.33 1.58 0.65
N MET A 111 -1.71 0.78 -0.20
CA MET A 111 -2.24 -0.52 -0.59
C MET A 111 -1.28 -1.63 -0.23
N GLY A 112 -1.67 -2.48 0.70
CA GLY A 112 -0.81 -3.53 1.20
C GLY A 112 -1.48 -4.44 2.23
N PRO A 113 -0.69 -5.36 2.83
CA PRO A 113 -1.20 -6.30 3.82
C PRO A 113 -1.50 -5.65 5.17
N MET A 114 -2.23 -6.37 6.02
CA MET A 114 -2.57 -5.94 7.39
C MET A 114 -1.36 -5.90 8.34
N THR A 115 -0.25 -6.53 7.97
CA THR A 115 0.95 -6.71 8.82
C THR A 115 1.39 -5.45 9.57
N PRO A 116 1.58 -4.28 8.93
CA PRO A 116 2.07 -3.08 9.62
C PRO A 116 1.09 -2.50 10.63
N VAL A 117 -0.19 -2.83 10.49
CA VAL A 117 -1.29 -2.26 11.33
C VAL A 117 -1.79 -3.25 12.36
N ALA A 118 -1.75 -4.56 12.07
CA ALA A 118 -2.33 -5.59 12.92
C ALA A 118 -1.30 -6.48 13.63
N ILE A 119 -0.08 -6.62 13.10
CA ILE A 119 0.94 -7.52 13.65
C ILE A 119 2.09 -6.73 14.27
N GLN A 120 2.68 -5.78 13.53
CA GLN A 120 3.86 -5.02 13.96
C GLN A 120 3.67 -4.24 15.27
N PRO A 121 2.49 -3.70 15.61
CA PRO A 121 2.27 -3.02 16.87
C PRO A 121 2.59 -3.87 18.11
N HIS A 122 2.48 -5.19 18.00
CA HIS A 122 2.78 -6.13 19.08
C HIS A 122 4.25 -6.54 19.15
N LEU A 123 5.07 -6.18 18.15
CA LEU A 123 6.44 -6.67 17.95
C LEU A 123 7.48 -5.55 17.97
N VAL A 124 7.07 -4.31 17.75
CA VAL A 124 7.98 -3.15 17.71
C VAL A 124 7.69 -2.26 18.91
N LYS A 125 8.70 -2.12 19.78
CA LYS A 125 8.59 -1.30 21.00
C LYS A 125 8.39 0.18 20.63
N GLY A 126 7.37 0.80 21.24
CA GLY A 126 7.07 2.22 21.00
C GLY A 126 6.35 2.52 19.66
N LEU A 127 6.00 1.51 18.87
CA LEU A 127 5.20 1.73 17.69
C LEU A 127 3.76 2.12 18.07
N THR A 128 3.34 3.31 17.62
CA THR A 128 2.02 3.88 17.93
C THR A 128 0.95 3.55 16.88
N ILE A 129 1.31 2.81 15.82
CA ILE A 129 0.37 2.37 14.80
C ILE A 129 -0.60 1.35 15.39
N THR A 130 -1.88 1.53 15.16
CA THR A 130 -2.94 0.59 15.54
C THR A 130 -3.99 0.55 14.42
N PRO A 131 -4.97 -0.37 14.46
CA PRO A 131 -6.09 -0.31 13.53
C PRO A 131 -6.82 1.04 13.47
N ALA A 132 -6.85 1.78 14.59
CA ALA A 132 -7.46 3.12 14.66
C ALA A 132 -6.64 4.22 13.95
N SER A 133 -5.36 3.96 13.67
CA SER A 133 -4.48 4.92 13.00
C SER A 133 -4.76 5.09 11.50
N VAL A 134 -5.55 4.20 10.91
CA VAL A 134 -5.89 4.22 9.47
C VAL A 134 -7.38 4.06 9.26
N ASP A 135 -7.89 4.57 8.15
CA ASP A 135 -9.22 4.30 7.67
C ASP A 135 -9.17 3.26 6.55
N PRO A 136 -9.67 2.01 6.81
CA PRO A 136 -9.80 1.02 5.75
C PRO A 136 -10.82 1.50 4.72
N VAL A 137 -10.39 1.63 3.47
CA VAL A 137 -11.27 1.96 2.35
C VAL A 137 -11.98 0.69 1.87
N CYS A 138 -11.21 -0.35 1.60
CA CYS A 138 -11.74 -1.64 1.15
C CYS A 138 -10.66 -2.74 1.23
N ASN A 139 -11.09 -4.00 1.26
CA ASN A 139 -10.24 -5.11 0.88
C ASN A 139 -10.39 -5.39 -0.62
N VAL A 140 -9.30 -5.69 -1.30
CA VAL A 140 -9.26 -5.94 -2.75
C VAL A 140 -8.99 -7.41 -3.06
N ALA A 141 -8.04 -8.03 -2.36
CA ALA A 141 -7.60 -9.38 -2.68
C ALA A 141 -7.21 -10.17 -1.43
N GLU A 142 -7.39 -11.48 -1.50
CA GLU A 142 -6.78 -12.43 -0.56
C GLU A 142 -5.39 -12.83 -1.09
N ASN A 143 -4.37 -12.68 -0.27
CA ASN A 143 -3.04 -13.21 -0.55
C ASN A 143 -2.93 -14.58 0.09
N ILE A 144 -3.07 -15.64 -0.69
CA ILE A 144 -2.78 -16.97 -0.20
C ILE A 144 -1.26 -17.11 -0.06
N LEU A 145 -0.82 -17.45 1.15
CA LEU A 145 0.58 -17.64 1.48
C LEU A 145 0.96 -19.11 1.24
N SER A 146 2.17 -19.33 0.75
CA SER A 146 2.69 -20.65 0.39
C SER A 146 3.90 -21.04 1.23
N ILE A 147 4.16 -22.33 1.26
CA ILE A 147 5.44 -22.92 1.63
C ILE A 147 5.98 -23.57 0.35
N VAL A 148 7.09 -23.05 -0.14
CA VAL A 148 7.73 -23.52 -1.38
C VAL A 148 9.14 -24.02 -1.10
N VAL A 149 9.51 -25.08 -1.81
CA VAL A 149 10.84 -25.67 -1.81
C VAL A 149 11.39 -25.72 -3.23
N ARG A 150 12.69 -25.92 -3.41
CA ARG A 150 13.25 -26.23 -4.74
C ARG A 150 12.64 -27.52 -5.30
N ALA A 151 12.60 -27.64 -6.60
CA ALA A 151 12.03 -28.81 -7.26
C ALA A 151 12.74 -30.15 -6.87
N ASP A 152 14.05 -30.06 -6.65
CA ASP A 152 14.91 -31.22 -6.26
C ASP A 152 14.95 -31.45 -4.74
N SER A 153 14.28 -30.65 -3.93
CA SER A 153 14.22 -30.80 -2.47
C SER A 153 13.74 -32.19 -2.06
N PRO A 154 14.33 -32.82 -1.02
CA PRO A 154 13.85 -34.06 -0.45
C PRO A 154 12.45 -33.93 0.18
N ALA A 155 12.09 -32.73 0.70
CA ALA A 155 10.77 -32.48 1.27
C ALA A 155 9.71 -32.43 0.16
N LYS A 156 8.74 -33.34 0.18
CA LYS A 156 7.63 -33.45 -0.77
C LYS A 156 6.31 -32.87 -0.21
N ASN A 157 6.21 -32.79 1.10
CA ASN A 157 5.06 -32.32 1.86
C ASN A 157 5.54 -31.63 3.15
N LEU A 158 4.61 -31.13 3.94
CA LEU A 158 4.93 -30.42 5.19
C LEU A 158 5.51 -31.37 6.26
N GLN A 159 5.07 -32.63 6.30
CA GLN A 159 5.58 -33.62 7.26
C GLN A 159 7.05 -33.92 7.04
N ASP A 160 7.50 -34.01 5.77
CA ASP A 160 8.93 -34.22 5.44
C ASP A 160 9.76 -33.02 5.96
N LEU A 161 9.25 -31.77 5.77
CA LEU A 161 9.91 -30.56 6.25
C LEU A 161 10.01 -30.55 7.78
N VAL A 162 8.93 -30.95 8.47
CA VAL A 162 8.89 -31.06 9.95
C VAL A 162 9.90 -32.15 10.41
N ALA A 163 10.01 -33.28 9.72
CA ALA A 163 10.98 -34.30 10.04
C ALA A 163 12.43 -33.80 9.91
N LEU A 164 12.74 -33.06 8.84
CA LEU A 164 14.05 -32.40 8.67
C LEU A 164 14.35 -31.42 9.80
N ALA A 165 13.39 -30.61 10.20
CA ALA A 165 13.53 -29.64 11.30
C ALA A 165 13.73 -30.30 12.67
N LYS A 166 13.22 -31.52 12.87
CA LYS A 166 13.42 -32.33 14.09
C LYS A 166 14.74 -33.08 14.09
N ALA A 167 15.22 -33.51 12.93
CA ALA A 167 16.50 -34.23 12.79
C ALA A 167 17.71 -33.28 12.81
N GLY A 168 17.55 -32.03 12.45
CA GLY A 168 18.61 -31.04 12.38
C GLY A 168 18.07 -29.63 12.45
N SER A 169 18.49 -28.76 11.49
CA SER A 169 17.94 -27.43 11.32
C SER A 169 17.46 -27.21 9.90
N VAL A 170 16.43 -26.40 9.72
CA VAL A 170 15.95 -25.94 8.41
C VAL A 170 15.99 -24.41 8.33
N ASN A 171 16.65 -23.90 7.30
CA ASN A 171 16.77 -22.48 7.03
C ASN A 171 15.60 -22.03 6.15
N PHE A 172 14.85 -21.01 6.55
CA PHE A 172 13.76 -20.53 5.75
C PHE A 172 13.79 -19.01 5.56
N GLY A 173 13.38 -18.58 4.37
CA GLY A 173 13.27 -17.18 4.01
C GLY A 173 11.83 -16.67 4.01
N THR A 174 11.66 -15.41 4.39
CA THR A 174 10.39 -14.68 4.26
C THR A 174 10.63 -13.23 3.79
N PRO A 175 9.60 -12.55 3.23
CA PRO A 175 9.75 -11.18 2.74
C PRO A 175 9.94 -10.11 3.83
N GLY A 176 10.07 -10.52 5.08
CA GLY A 176 10.35 -9.59 6.20
C GLY A 176 10.25 -10.26 7.56
N GLN A 177 11.00 -9.71 8.51
CA GLN A 177 10.87 -10.08 9.92
C GLN A 177 9.43 -9.82 10.39
N ASN A 178 8.82 -10.81 11.03
CA ASN A 178 7.46 -10.72 11.55
C ASN A 178 6.38 -10.39 10.49
N SER A 179 6.66 -10.69 9.22
CA SER A 179 5.66 -10.65 8.15
C SER A 179 4.61 -11.76 8.33
N ALA A 180 3.46 -11.66 7.65
CA ALA A 180 2.43 -12.69 7.75
C ALA A 180 2.95 -14.09 7.38
N PRO A 181 3.75 -14.29 6.31
CA PRO A 181 4.37 -15.60 6.04
C PRO A 181 5.26 -16.10 7.19
N HIS A 182 6.07 -15.21 7.81
CA HIS A 182 6.90 -15.57 8.96
C HIS A 182 6.03 -16.03 10.14
N MET A 183 5.00 -15.25 10.49
CA MET A 183 4.11 -15.60 11.61
C MET A 183 3.37 -16.93 11.38
N GLY A 184 3.05 -17.26 10.15
CA GLY A 184 2.49 -18.56 9.80
C GLY A 184 3.46 -19.71 10.08
N ILE A 185 4.75 -19.57 9.76
CA ILE A 185 5.78 -20.58 10.08
C ILE A 185 6.01 -20.67 11.57
N GLU A 186 6.04 -19.54 12.31
CA GLU A 186 6.16 -19.54 13.75
C GLU A 186 5.00 -20.31 14.44
N ARG A 187 3.78 -20.17 13.94
CA ARG A 187 2.62 -20.98 14.41
C ARG A 187 2.81 -22.47 14.15
N ILE A 188 3.36 -22.85 12.99
CA ILE A 188 3.71 -24.24 12.68
C ILE A 188 4.77 -24.71 13.67
N ARG A 189 5.87 -23.98 13.84
CA ARG A 189 6.96 -24.31 14.76
C ARG A 189 6.45 -24.57 16.18
N MET A 190 5.51 -23.73 16.67
CA MET A 190 4.88 -23.94 17.98
C MET A 190 4.11 -25.27 18.05
N ALA A 191 3.38 -25.58 17.01
CA ALA A 191 2.51 -26.76 17.00
C ALA A 191 3.32 -28.08 16.93
N VAL A 192 4.47 -28.09 16.22
CA VAL A 192 5.18 -29.32 15.90
C VAL A 192 6.60 -29.42 16.48
N GLY A 193 7.16 -28.30 16.99
CA GLY A 193 8.56 -28.22 17.45
C GLY A 193 9.57 -28.23 16.30
N GLY A 194 10.83 -28.54 16.63
CA GLY A 194 11.93 -28.58 15.65
C GLY A 194 12.76 -27.29 15.63
N ASN A 195 13.88 -27.33 14.92
CA ASN A 195 14.82 -26.22 14.77
C ASN A 195 14.63 -25.53 13.42
N TRP A 196 13.97 -24.38 13.45
CA TRP A 196 13.61 -23.57 12.28
C TRP A 196 14.38 -22.24 12.37
N VAL A 197 15.29 -22.00 11.42
CA VAL A 197 16.15 -20.82 11.37
C VAL A 197 15.58 -19.84 10.37
N HIS A 198 15.06 -18.71 10.85
CA HIS A 198 14.49 -17.67 10.02
C HIS A 198 15.53 -16.71 9.45
N ILE A 199 15.47 -16.46 8.15
CA ILE A 199 16.30 -15.49 7.44
C ILE A 199 15.36 -14.46 6.76
N PRO A 200 15.27 -13.23 7.29
CA PRO A 200 14.41 -12.19 6.74
C PRO A 200 15.06 -11.52 5.52
N PHE A 201 14.22 -11.23 4.51
CA PHE A 201 14.62 -10.50 3.30
C PHE A 201 13.76 -9.25 3.10
N ARG A 202 14.14 -8.41 2.15
CA ARG A 202 13.34 -7.25 1.73
C ARG A 202 12.44 -7.63 0.55
N GLY A 203 11.33 -8.32 0.83
CA GLY A 203 10.36 -8.76 -0.17
C GLY A 203 10.57 -10.19 -0.69
N ASP A 204 9.62 -10.69 -1.49
CA ASP A 204 9.62 -12.06 -2.02
C ASP A 204 10.73 -12.33 -3.05
N PRO A 205 11.09 -11.42 -3.99
CA PRO A 205 12.07 -11.75 -5.02
C PRO A 205 13.42 -12.23 -4.49
N PRO A 206 14.08 -11.55 -3.53
CA PRO A 206 15.34 -12.05 -2.99
C PRO A 206 15.19 -13.38 -2.23
N VAL A 207 14.06 -13.62 -1.57
CA VAL A 207 13.78 -14.93 -0.92
C VAL A 207 13.80 -16.06 -1.95
N LEU A 208 13.09 -15.86 -3.07
CA LEU A 208 12.99 -16.87 -4.13
C LEU A 208 14.34 -17.10 -4.82
N GLN A 209 15.15 -16.04 -5.00
CA GLN A 209 16.50 -16.17 -5.54
C GLN A 209 17.42 -17.00 -4.62
N GLU A 210 17.37 -16.74 -3.30
CA GLU A 210 18.14 -17.48 -2.30
C GLU A 210 17.71 -18.94 -2.21
N LEU A 211 16.39 -19.22 -2.33
CA LEU A 211 15.87 -20.57 -2.40
C LEU A 211 16.38 -21.32 -3.65
N LEU A 212 16.31 -20.70 -4.84
CA LEU A 212 16.84 -21.27 -6.08
C LEU A 212 18.35 -21.52 -6.01
N GLY A 213 19.06 -20.60 -5.34
CA GLY A 213 20.50 -20.72 -5.08
C GLY A 213 20.88 -21.79 -4.05
N GLY A 214 19.91 -22.47 -3.43
CA GLY A 214 20.14 -23.54 -2.45
C GLY A 214 20.65 -23.06 -1.10
N ARG A 215 20.54 -21.76 -0.79
CA ARG A 215 20.93 -21.20 0.52
C ARG A 215 19.79 -21.26 1.55
N LEU A 216 18.58 -21.57 1.09
CA LEU A 216 17.41 -21.84 1.93
C LEU A 216 16.89 -23.24 1.65
N ASP A 217 16.36 -23.89 2.67
CA ASP A 217 15.68 -25.18 2.53
C ASP A 217 14.25 -25.00 2.02
N PHE A 218 13.59 -23.92 2.44
CA PHE A 218 12.28 -23.52 1.95
C PHE A 218 12.07 -22.00 2.04
N ALA A 219 11.05 -21.52 1.37
CA ALA A 219 10.56 -20.15 1.48
C ALA A 219 9.08 -20.12 1.86
N ALA A 220 8.70 -19.12 2.67
CA ALA A 220 7.31 -18.80 2.92
C ALA A 220 7.03 -17.42 2.29
N THR A 221 6.22 -17.42 1.23
CA THR A 221 5.93 -16.24 0.38
C THR A 221 4.47 -16.24 -0.06
N ALA A 222 4.01 -15.16 -0.70
CA ALA A 222 2.73 -15.18 -1.39
C ALA A 222 2.78 -16.14 -2.61
N VAL A 223 1.70 -16.91 -2.84
CA VAL A 223 1.59 -17.79 -4.01
C VAL A 223 1.84 -17.03 -5.32
N ILE A 224 1.25 -15.84 -5.45
CA ILE A 224 1.38 -14.98 -6.64
C ILE A 224 2.84 -14.67 -6.98
N SER A 225 3.70 -14.46 -5.98
CA SER A 225 5.13 -14.17 -6.18
C SER A 225 5.92 -15.40 -6.65
N ALA A 226 5.53 -16.60 -6.20
CA ALA A 226 6.21 -17.86 -6.53
C ALA A 226 5.62 -18.57 -7.75
N SER A 227 4.44 -18.17 -8.23
CA SER A 227 3.64 -18.92 -9.21
C SER A 227 4.39 -19.21 -10.52
N THR A 228 5.16 -18.25 -11.03
CA THR A 228 5.97 -18.42 -12.25
C THR A 228 7.00 -19.53 -12.08
N HIS A 229 7.69 -19.60 -10.94
CA HIS A 229 8.68 -20.63 -10.65
C HIS A 229 8.03 -22.01 -10.44
N ILE A 230 6.82 -22.02 -9.82
CA ILE A 230 6.05 -23.26 -9.64
C ILE A 230 5.58 -23.79 -10.99
N LYS A 231 5.02 -22.94 -11.85
CA LYS A 231 4.57 -23.30 -13.21
C LYS A 231 5.75 -23.74 -14.10
N ALA A 232 6.92 -23.13 -13.92
CA ALA A 232 8.15 -23.53 -14.63
C ALA A 232 8.79 -24.81 -14.09
N GLY A 233 8.28 -25.39 -12.98
CA GLY A 233 8.82 -26.59 -12.37
C GLY A 233 10.16 -26.42 -11.68
N THR A 234 10.65 -25.19 -11.46
CA THR A 234 11.89 -24.91 -10.72
C THR A 234 11.69 -24.90 -9.21
N MET A 235 10.44 -24.69 -8.77
CA MET A 235 10.01 -24.79 -7.38
C MET A 235 8.79 -25.69 -7.27
N ARG A 236 8.58 -26.24 -6.07
CA ARG A 236 7.40 -27.00 -5.70
C ARG A 236 6.73 -26.37 -4.49
N MET A 237 5.42 -26.09 -4.57
CA MET A 237 4.61 -25.69 -3.44
C MET A 237 4.15 -26.94 -2.69
N ILE A 238 4.49 -27.05 -1.41
CA ILE A 238 4.18 -28.22 -0.56
C ILE A 238 3.02 -27.98 0.40
N ALA A 239 2.68 -26.73 0.65
CA ALA A 239 1.52 -26.36 1.45
C ALA A 239 1.08 -24.91 1.13
N VAL A 240 -0.20 -24.62 1.35
CA VAL A 240 -0.73 -23.25 1.50
C VAL A 240 -1.09 -22.98 2.96
N GLN A 241 -0.84 -21.74 3.39
CA GLN A 241 -1.07 -21.35 4.79
C GLN A 241 -2.52 -20.92 5.07
N SER A 242 -3.31 -20.66 4.03
CA SER A 242 -4.73 -20.25 4.14
C SER A 242 -5.62 -21.41 4.62
N SER A 243 -6.87 -21.07 4.97
CA SER A 243 -7.88 -22.06 5.36
C SER A 243 -8.46 -22.86 4.20
N ARG A 244 -8.17 -22.47 2.95
CA ARG A 244 -8.62 -23.14 1.70
C ARG A 244 -7.46 -23.29 0.74
N ARG A 245 -7.56 -24.28 -0.17
CA ARG A 245 -6.59 -24.49 -1.24
C ARG A 245 -6.62 -23.32 -2.24
N HIS A 246 -5.47 -23.10 -2.89
CA HIS A 246 -5.39 -22.09 -3.96
C HIS A 246 -6.11 -22.59 -5.23
N PRO A 247 -7.00 -21.80 -5.86
CA PRO A 247 -7.78 -22.23 -7.03
C PRO A 247 -6.93 -22.72 -8.22
N GLU A 248 -5.80 -22.07 -8.49
CA GLU A 248 -4.89 -22.48 -9.57
C GLU A 248 -4.02 -23.69 -9.20
N PHE A 249 -3.92 -24.03 -7.93
CA PHE A 249 -3.11 -25.15 -7.43
C PHE A 249 -3.96 -26.07 -6.55
N PRO A 250 -5.07 -26.65 -7.05
CA PRO A 250 -6.05 -27.38 -6.23
C PRO A 250 -5.49 -28.68 -5.64
N ASN A 251 -4.37 -29.18 -6.17
CA ASN A 251 -3.71 -30.37 -5.67
C ASN A 251 -2.76 -30.10 -4.50
N VAL A 252 -2.47 -28.81 -4.19
CA VAL A 252 -1.61 -28.47 -3.05
C VAL A 252 -2.47 -28.34 -1.79
N PRO A 253 -2.20 -29.16 -0.76
CA PRO A 253 -3.00 -29.15 0.45
C PRO A 253 -2.71 -27.92 1.32
N THR A 254 -3.68 -27.55 2.14
CA THR A 254 -3.49 -26.59 3.23
C THR A 254 -2.67 -27.23 4.35
N ILE A 255 -2.13 -26.40 5.26
CA ILE A 255 -1.46 -26.87 6.48
C ILE A 255 -2.42 -27.71 7.32
N ARG A 256 -3.71 -27.30 7.43
CA ARG A 256 -4.73 -28.03 8.19
C ARG A 256 -5.02 -29.42 7.61
N GLU A 257 -5.12 -29.53 6.29
CA GLU A 257 -5.28 -30.83 5.62
C GLU A 257 -4.10 -31.76 5.82
N GLN A 258 -2.95 -31.22 6.19
CA GLN A 258 -1.75 -31.98 6.55
C GLN A 258 -1.61 -32.22 8.06
N GLY A 259 -2.68 -32.04 8.85
CA GLY A 259 -2.78 -32.42 10.26
C GLY A 259 -2.25 -31.37 11.25
N ILE A 260 -1.90 -30.16 10.83
CA ILE A 260 -1.46 -29.08 11.72
C ILE A 260 -2.54 -27.97 11.73
N ASP A 261 -3.18 -27.74 12.88
CA ASP A 261 -4.27 -26.75 13.00
C ASP A 261 -3.74 -25.30 12.99
N VAL A 262 -3.17 -24.92 11.88
CA VAL A 262 -2.66 -23.58 11.63
C VAL A 262 -3.24 -23.05 10.32
N ALA A 263 -3.70 -21.81 10.35
CA ALA A 263 -4.01 -21.03 9.15
C ALA A 263 -3.51 -19.59 9.34
N GLN A 264 -3.00 -19.00 8.27
CA GLN A 264 -2.57 -17.60 8.23
C GLN A 264 -3.28 -16.91 7.08
N ILE A 265 -4.10 -15.92 7.41
CA ILE A 265 -4.80 -15.09 6.42
C ILE A 265 -3.93 -13.87 6.12
N SER A 266 -3.90 -13.47 4.86
CA SER A 266 -3.32 -12.21 4.43
C SER A 266 -4.19 -11.61 3.34
N TYR A 267 -4.45 -10.32 3.48
CA TYR A 267 -5.23 -9.55 2.51
C TYR A 267 -4.39 -8.41 1.95
N THR A 268 -4.68 -7.99 0.71
CA THR A 268 -4.19 -6.72 0.17
C THR A 268 -5.36 -5.75 0.12
N SER A 269 -5.23 -4.69 0.88
CA SER A 269 -6.31 -3.75 1.18
C SER A 269 -5.86 -2.32 0.97
N LEU A 270 -6.82 -1.44 0.69
CA LEU A 270 -6.60 -0.01 0.51
C LEU A 270 -6.92 0.73 1.81
N TYR A 271 -6.00 1.59 2.24
CA TYR A 271 -6.09 2.39 3.47
C TYR A 271 -5.91 3.87 3.17
N ALA A 272 -6.67 4.69 3.86
CA ALA A 272 -6.49 6.14 3.95
C ALA A 272 -5.97 6.53 5.36
N PRO A 273 -5.44 7.75 5.56
CA PRO A 273 -5.13 8.26 6.90
C PRO A 273 -6.38 8.26 7.78
N ALA A 274 -6.21 8.07 9.10
CA ALA A 274 -7.32 8.23 10.02
C ALA A 274 -7.93 9.63 9.94
N ASN A 275 -9.24 9.72 10.21
CA ASN A 275 -10.03 10.95 10.12
C ASN A 275 -10.18 11.49 8.68
N THR A 276 -10.04 10.65 7.67
CA THR A 276 -10.41 11.02 6.30
C THR A 276 -11.91 11.33 6.24
N PRO A 277 -12.34 12.47 5.67
CA PRO A 277 -13.76 12.85 5.62
C PRO A 277 -14.63 11.73 5.03
N SER A 278 -15.79 11.49 5.64
CA SER A 278 -16.68 10.38 5.26
C SER A 278 -17.08 10.41 3.78
N ALA A 279 -17.31 11.60 3.21
CA ALA A 279 -17.61 11.75 1.78
C ALA A 279 -16.44 11.30 0.87
N VAL A 280 -15.19 11.53 1.31
CA VAL A 280 -13.99 11.06 0.59
C VAL A 280 -13.88 9.54 0.68
N LEU A 281 -14.05 8.98 1.89
CA LEU A 281 -14.03 7.52 2.10
C LEU A 281 -15.10 6.81 1.28
N GLN A 282 -16.33 7.33 1.27
CA GLN A 282 -17.43 6.74 0.50
C GLN A 282 -17.16 6.77 -1.00
N ARG A 283 -16.60 7.87 -1.53
CA ARG A 283 -16.18 7.97 -2.94
C ARG A 283 -15.09 6.94 -3.27
N LEU A 284 -14.08 6.82 -2.42
CA LEU A 284 -13.00 5.87 -2.61
C LEU A 284 -13.48 4.41 -2.50
N GLU A 285 -14.37 4.11 -1.55
CA GLU A 285 -14.95 2.78 -1.38
C GLU A 285 -15.80 2.39 -2.60
N THR A 286 -16.63 3.31 -3.11
CA THR A 286 -17.41 3.09 -4.34
C THR A 286 -16.49 2.81 -5.52
N ALA A 287 -15.45 3.64 -5.72
CA ALA A 287 -14.48 3.44 -6.78
C ALA A 287 -13.69 2.13 -6.61
N CYS A 288 -13.38 1.73 -5.38
CA CYS A 288 -12.75 0.44 -5.09
C CYS A 288 -13.64 -0.73 -5.54
N LYS A 289 -14.94 -0.70 -5.20
CA LYS A 289 -15.89 -1.72 -5.61
C LYS A 289 -15.99 -1.81 -7.13
N GLU A 290 -16.23 -0.67 -7.79
CA GLU A 290 -16.30 -0.59 -9.24
C GLU A 290 -15.02 -1.11 -9.92
N THR A 291 -13.85 -0.79 -9.34
CA THR A 291 -12.56 -1.29 -9.83
C THR A 291 -12.48 -2.80 -9.73
N THR A 292 -12.84 -3.39 -8.59
CA THR A 292 -12.79 -4.86 -8.41
C THR A 292 -13.78 -5.61 -9.31
N GLU A 293 -14.86 -4.97 -9.71
CA GLU A 293 -15.87 -5.50 -10.62
C GLU A 293 -15.55 -5.22 -12.12
N SER A 294 -14.60 -4.31 -12.41
CA SER A 294 -14.26 -3.92 -13.77
C SER A 294 -13.64 -5.05 -14.58
N ALA A 295 -13.94 -5.11 -15.87
CA ALA A 295 -13.34 -6.09 -16.78
C ALA A 295 -11.82 -5.95 -16.86
N SER A 296 -11.28 -4.71 -16.78
CA SER A 296 -9.85 -4.44 -16.82
C SER A 296 -9.14 -5.06 -15.62
N PHE A 297 -9.64 -4.84 -14.39
CA PHE A 297 -9.02 -5.41 -13.20
C PHE A 297 -9.19 -6.94 -13.14
N ARG A 298 -10.37 -7.46 -13.46
CA ARG A 298 -10.61 -8.92 -13.50
C ARG A 298 -9.65 -9.62 -14.45
N SER A 299 -9.44 -9.06 -15.65
CA SER A 299 -8.48 -9.60 -16.62
C SER A 299 -7.04 -9.53 -16.11
N ALA A 300 -6.62 -8.38 -15.56
CA ALA A 300 -5.29 -8.22 -14.97
C ALA A 300 -5.08 -9.15 -13.77
N ALA A 301 -6.09 -9.29 -12.91
CA ALA A 301 -6.07 -10.18 -11.76
C ALA A 301 -5.93 -11.65 -12.17
N ALA A 302 -6.71 -12.10 -13.16
CA ALA A 302 -6.60 -13.47 -13.68
C ALA A 302 -5.21 -13.73 -14.27
N SER A 303 -4.67 -12.79 -15.05
CA SER A 303 -3.32 -12.93 -15.64
C SER A 303 -2.20 -12.97 -14.60
N ALA A 304 -2.37 -12.24 -13.50
CA ALA A 304 -1.38 -12.15 -12.42
C ALA A 304 -1.60 -13.19 -11.30
N GLY A 305 -2.68 -13.98 -11.32
CA GLY A 305 -3.03 -14.92 -10.24
C GLY A 305 -3.51 -14.22 -8.96
N ILE A 306 -4.10 -13.03 -9.07
CA ILE A 306 -4.69 -12.29 -7.94
C ILE A 306 -6.07 -12.86 -7.63
N LEU A 307 -6.28 -13.27 -6.40
CA LEU A 307 -7.58 -13.73 -5.92
C LEU A 307 -8.39 -12.54 -5.41
N ILE A 308 -9.31 -12.05 -6.23
CA ILE A 308 -10.17 -10.93 -5.87
C ILE A 308 -11.07 -11.35 -4.70
N GLU A 309 -11.06 -10.58 -3.62
CA GLU A 309 -11.88 -10.76 -2.43
C GLU A 309 -12.30 -9.38 -1.91
N TYR A 310 -13.35 -8.81 -2.51
CA TYR A 310 -13.83 -7.50 -2.11
C TYR A 310 -14.54 -7.55 -0.75
N LYS A 311 -14.18 -6.60 0.11
CA LYS A 311 -14.95 -6.25 1.31
C LYS A 311 -14.98 -4.72 1.44
N ASN A 312 -16.12 -4.17 1.85
CA ASN A 312 -16.23 -2.75 2.13
C ASN A 312 -15.39 -2.35 3.36
N GLY A 313 -15.18 -1.04 3.57
CA GLY A 313 -14.34 -0.55 4.65
C GLY A 313 -14.82 -0.97 6.04
N LYS A 314 -16.15 -1.01 6.27
CA LYS A 314 -16.74 -1.41 7.54
C LYS A 314 -16.47 -2.89 7.87
N ASP A 315 -16.70 -3.78 6.93
CA ASP A 315 -16.48 -5.22 7.13
C ASP A 315 -14.99 -5.52 7.27
N PHE A 316 -14.17 -4.81 6.50
CA PHE A 316 -12.72 -4.97 6.60
C PHE A 316 -12.16 -4.39 7.91
N ARG A 317 -12.72 -3.30 8.45
CA ARG A 317 -12.38 -2.77 9.78
C ARG A 317 -12.52 -3.84 10.87
N LYS A 318 -13.60 -4.62 10.80
CA LYS A 318 -13.82 -5.71 11.76
C LYS A 318 -12.71 -6.76 11.67
N ILE A 319 -12.37 -7.20 10.46
CA ILE A 319 -11.30 -8.18 10.21
C ILE A 319 -9.94 -7.66 10.70
N LEU A 320 -9.66 -6.39 10.45
CA LEU A 320 -8.40 -5.74 10.87
C LEU A 320 -8.27 -5.71 12.40
N ASN A 321 -9.36 -5.39 13.11
CA ASN A 321 -9.40 -5.40 14.58
C ASN A 321 -9.27 -6.84 15.12
N ASP A 322 -9.99 -7.79 14.53
CA ASP A 322 -9.93 -9.20 14.94
C ASP A 322 -8.50 -9.74 14.77
N GLU A 323 -7.84 -9.44 13.65
CA GLU A 323 -6.43 -9.87 13.41
C GLU A 323 -5.46 -9.20 14.38
N TYR A 324 -5.66 -7.94 14.71
CA TYR A 324 -4.84 -7.23 15.71
C TYR A 324 -4.92 -7.96 17.07
N GLU A 325 -6.12 -8.27 17.54
CA GLU A 325 -6.31 -8.97 18.82
C GLU A 325 -5.77 -10.41 18.78
N ILE A 326 -6.00 -11.14 17.68
CA ILE A 326 -5.49 -12.51 17.50
C ILE A 326 -3.96 -12.49 17.50
N SER A 327 -3.34 -11.61 16.73
CA SER A 327 -1.88 -11.49 16.64
C SER A 327 -1.26 -11.16 17.98
N GLY A 328 -1.87 -10.22 18.74
CA GLY A 328 -1.41 -9.89 20.09
C GLY A 328 -1.44 -11.08 21.05
N ARG A 329 -2.51 -11.88 21.01
CA ARG A 329 -2.60 -13.12 21.82
C ARG A 329 -1.53 -14.14 21.42
N VAL A 330 -1.37 -14.39 20.13
CA VAL A 330 -0.38 -15.36 19.61
C VAL A 330 1.04 -14.95 19.97
N ILE A 331 1.42 -13.68 19.75
CA ILE A 331 2.76 -13.16 20.04
C ILE A 331 3.09 -13.28 21.52
N ARG A 332 2.14 -12.98 22.41
CA ARG A 332 2.32 -13.18 23.87
C ARG A 332 2.47 -14.65 24.23
N ALA A 333 1.65 -15.54 23.64
CA ALA A 333 1.74 -16.98 23.89
C ALA A 333 3.07 -17.57 23.40
N LEU A 334 3.64 -17.01 22.32
CA LEU A 334 4.97 -17.36 21.81
C LEU A 334 6.12 -16.86 22.69
N GLY A 335 5.86 -15.99 23.68
CA GLY A 335 6.90 -15.33 24.46
C GLY A 335 7.80 -14.40 23.64
N ILE A 336 7.34 -13.98 22.43
CA ILE A 336 8.07 -13.05 21.59
C ILE A 336 8.05 -11.67 22.28
N LYS A 337 9.24 -11.17 22.62
CA LYS A 337 9.38 -9.83 23.23
C LYS A 337 9.44 -8.79 22.11
N PRO A 338 8.73 -7.65 22.25
CA PRO A 338 8.91 -6.51 21.36
C PRO A 338 10.35 -6.03 21.35
N ILE A 339 10.90 -5.80 20.15
CA ILE A 339 12.26 -5.29 19.92
C ILE A 339 12.26 -3.79 19.65
#